data_cc1ccd3c1cb3cb168bc2f5088eb65e4e
#
_entry.id   cc1ccd3c1cb3cb168bc2f5088eb65e4e
#
_cell.length_a   1.000
_cell.length_b   1.000
_cell.length_c   1.000
_cell.angle_alpha   90.00
_cell.angle_beta   90.00
_cell.angle_gamma   90.00
#
_symmetry.space_group_name_H-M   'P 1'
#
loop_
_entity.id
_entity.type
_entity.pdbx_description
1 polymer ?
#
loop_
_entity_poly.entity_id
_entity_poly.type
_entity_poly.pdbx_seq_one_letter_code
_entity_poly.pdbx_strand_id
1 'polypeptide(L)'
;MSRPARWSLLAGLPLGIVASALLWAALGPLAPASREEVFEIPKGTWARRMAGDKVEILPNNVRLVLGVKDVLVLRNRDDVPQIFGPTLMMPGQSFRLPFQVASTYQFACTAHASGQMTVTVEPGPSAGWERLAWRTRAFMGPGGTT
;
A
#
# COMPACT_ATOMS: atom_id res chain seq x y z
N MET A 1 18.76 55.68 28.98
CA MET A 1 18.74 54.27 29.39
C MET A 1 17.82 53.50 28.48
N SER A 2 18.41 52.91 27.45
CA SER A 2 17.71 52.13 26.40
C SER A 2 17.50 50.69 26.84
N ARG A 3 16.26 50.22 26.86
CA ARG A 3 15.90 48.83 27.13
C ARG A 3 16.13 48.00 25.85
N PRO A 4 17.07 47.08 25.80
CA PRO A 4 17.23 46.25 24.62
C PRO A 4 16.27 45.06 24.61
N ALA A 5 15.56 44.95 23.52
CA ALA A 5 15.22 43.73 22.79
C ALA A 5 14.83 42.45 23.56
N ARG A 6 13.66 42.46 24.19
CA ARG A 6 13.01 41.19 24.58
C ARG A 6 12.18 40.54 23.46
N TRP A 7 12.16 41.13 22.27
CA TRP A 7 11.34 40.70 21.13
C TRP A 7 12.06 39.62 20.25
N SER A 8 13.38 39.51 20.37
CA SER A 8 14.14 38.54 19.56
C SER A 8 13.96 37.09 20.02
N LEU A 9 13.60 36.84 21.28
CA LEU A 9 13.41 35.48 21.83
C LEU A 9 12.07 34.86 21.44
N LEU A 10 11.03 35.67 21.20
CA LEU A 10 9.72 35.18 20.86
C LEU A 10 9.58 34.83 19.36
N ALA A 11 10.39 35.42 18.50
CA ALA A 11 10.40 35.11 17.05
C ALA A 11 11.15 33.82 16.73
N GLY A 12 12.11 33.38 17.58
CA GLY A 12 12.85 32.13 17.38
C GLY A 12 12.08 30.86 17.74
N LEU A 13 11.11 30.97 18.66
CA LEU A 13 10.32 29.81 19.10
C LEU A 13 9.49 29.16 17.97
N PRO A 14 8.71 29.89 17.18
CA PRO A 14 7.94 29.28 16.08
C PRO A 14 8.84 28.70 14.98
N LEU A 15 9.99 29.32 14.70
CA LEU A 15 10.92 28.81 13.70
C LEU A 15 11.55 27.49 14.11
N GLY A 16 11.91 27.31 15.38
CA GLY A 16 12.43 26.07 15.95
C GLY A 16 11.40 24.93 15.89
N ILE A 17 10.14 25.21 16.19
CA ILE A 17 9.06 24.21 16.12
C ILE A 17 8.84 23.76 14.67
N VAL A 18 8.80 24.70 13.71
CA VAL A 18 8.63 24.38 12.29
C VAL A 18 9.81 23.54 11.77
N ALA A 19 11.03 23.94 12.10
CA ALA A 19 12.23 23.18 11.72
C ALA A 19 12.23 21.75 12.30
N SER A 20 11.86 21.58 13.55
CA SER A 20 11.75 20.28 14.20
C SER A 20 10.66 19.42 13.58
N ALA A 21 9.52 20.00 13.25
CA ALA A 21 8.41 19.30 12.60
C ALA A 21 8.80 18.83 11.19
N LEU A 22 9.49 19.65 10.41
CA LEU A 22 9.98 19.29 9.08
C LEU A 22 11.05 18.19 9.15
N LEU A 23 11.97 18.29 10.11
CA LEU A 23 12.99 17.26 10.33
C LEU A 23 12.34 15.92 10.72
N TRP A 24 11.38 15.94 11.63
CA TRP A 24 10.63 14.74 11.97
C TRP A 24 9.83 14.20 10.78
N ALA A 25 9.22 15.07 9.98
CA ALA A 25 8.48 14.66 8.78
C ALA A 25 9.39 14.02 7.72
N ALA A 26 10.65 14.42 7.63
CA ALA A 26 11.62 13.85 6.69
C ALA A 26 12.24 12.55 7.20
N LEU A 27 12.52 12.44 8.49
CA LEU A 27 13.29 11.34 9.09
C LEU A 27 12.43 10.35 9.89
N GLY A 28 11.27 10.77 10.39
CA GLY A 28 10.39 9.93 11.19
C GLY A 28 9.86 8.70 10.44
N PRO A 29 9.49 7.62 11.16
CA PRO A 29 8.99 6.40 10.54
C PRO A 29 7.72 6.65 9.74
N LEU A 30 7.53 5.92 8.65
CA LEU A 30 6.26 5.87 7.95
C LEU A 30 5.26 5.09 8.82
N ALA A 31 4.11 5.69 9.08
CA ALA A 31 3.03 5.08 9.86
C ALA A 31 1.72 5.15 9.05
N PRO A 32 1.57 4.31 8.02
CA PRO A 32 0.32 4.24 7.27
C PRO A 32 -0.79 3.67 8.15
N ALA A 33 -2.04 4.07 7.91
CA ALA A 33 -3.20 3.57 8.65
C ALA A 33 -3.38 2.05 8.48
N SER A 34 -3.00 1.51 7.33
CA SER A 34 -2.93 0.09 7.07
C SER A 34 -1.83 -0.19 6.05
N ARG A 35 -1.07 -1.27 6.26
CA ARG A 35 -0.10 -1.79 5.29
C ARG A 35 -0.71 -2.85 4.38
N GLU A 36 -1.98 -3.14 4.52
CA GLU A 36 -2.67 -4.17 3.76
C GLU A 36 -3.33 -3.59 2.51
N GLU A 37 -3.15 -4.26 1.39
CA GLU A 37 -3.93 -4.10 0.18
C GLU A 37 -4.83 -5.31 0.03
N VAL A 38 -6.15 -5.08 0.10
CA VAL A 38 -7.15 -6.15 0.20
C VAL A 38 -7.87 -6.30 -1.12
N PHE A 39 -7.85 -7.51 -1.65
CA PHE A 39 -8.65 -7.91 -2.82
C PHE A 39 -9.60 -9.03 -2.45
N GLU A 40 -10.78 -9.00 -3.02
CA GLU A 40 -11.79 -10.04 -2.81
C GLU A 40 -12.08 -10.76 -4.13
N ILE A 41 -12.09 -12.08 -4.09
CA ILE A 41 -12.57 -12.93 -5.17
C ILE A 41 -14.08 -13.07 -4.95
N PRO A 42 -14.92 -12.43 -5.77
CA PRO A 42 -16.35 -12.41 -5.53
C PRO A 42 -17.00 -13.77 -5.80
N LYS A 43 -18.15 -13.95 -5.19
CA LYS A 43 -19.01 -15.14 -5.40
C LYS A 43 -19.34 -15.34 -6.87
N GLY A 44 -19.31 -16.60 -7.33
CA GLY A 44 -19.63 -16.99 -8.70
C GLY A 44 -18.48 -16.74 -9.69
N THR A 45 -17.28 -16.39 -9.21
CA THR A 45 -16.10 -16.21 -10.08
C THR A 45 -15.80 -17.47 -10.89
N TRP A 46 -15.74 -18.62 -10.22
CA TRP A 46 -15.47 -19.89 -10.89
C TRP A 46 -16.55 -20.25 -11.91
N ALA A 47 -17.83 -20.10 -11.56
CA ALA A 47 -18.92 -20.38 -12.49
C ALA A 47 -18.84 -19.54 -13.76
N ARG A 48 -18.49 -18.26 -13.65
CA ARG A 48 -18.25 -17.38 -14.80
C ARG A 48 -17.05 -17.82 -15.62
N ARG A 49 -15.95 -18.23 -14.98
CA ARG A 49 -14.78 -18.79 -15.70
C ARG A 49 -15.15 -20.06 -16.49
N MET A 50 -15.91 -20.97 -15.89
CA MET A 50 -16.38 -22.18 -16.57
C MET A 50 -17.33 -21.87 -17.73
N ALA A 51 -18.09 -20.80 -17.66
CA ALA A 51 -18.94 -20.31 -18.75
C ALA A 51 -18.16 -19.57 -19.87
N GLY A 52 -16.84 -19.45 -19.75
CA GLY A 52 -15.99 -18.79 -20.74
C GLY A 52 -15.87 -17.27 -20.58
N ASP A 53 -16.34 -16.71 -19.46
CA ASP A 53 -16.18 -15.28 -19.15
C ASP A 53 -14.70 -14.94 -18.92
N LYS A 54 -14.19 -14.00 -19.70
CA LYS A 54 -12.80 -13.52 -19.64
C LYS A 54 -12.65 -12.18 -18.92
N VAL A 55 -13.72 -11.66 -18.32
CA VAL A 55 -13.67 -10.40 -17.57
C VAL A 55 -12.73 -10.56 -16.39
N GLU A 56 -11.74 -9.67 -16.29
CA GLU A 56 -10.82 -9.65 -15.16
C GLU A 56 -11.51 -9.05 -13.93
N ILE A 57 -11.54 -9.84 -12.86
CA ILE A 57 -12.20 -9.51 -11.61
C ILE A 57 -11.21 -8.85 -10.64
N LEU A 58 -9.95 -9.25 -10.76
CA LEU A 58 -8.83 -8.70 -10.01
C LEU A 58 -7.86 -8.02 -10.99
N PRO A 59 -7.11 -7.01 -10.59
CA PRO A 59 -6.11 -6.40 -11.46
C PRO A 59 -5.01 -7.40 -11.82
N ASN A 60 -4.63 -7.45 -13.08
CA ASN A 60 -3.55 -8.34 -13.56
C ASN A 60 -2.20 -8.01 -12.94
N ASN A 61 -2.00 -6.73 -12.56
CA ASN A 61 -0.81 -6.26 -11.87
C ASN A 61 -1.21 -5.46 -10.63
N VAL A 62 -0.83 -5.95 -9.47
CA VAL A 62 -0.97 -5.25 -8.19
C VAL A 62 0.35 -4.56 -7.88
N ARG A 63 0.30 -3.26 -7.60
CA ARG A 63 1.45 -2.48 -7.16
C ARG A 63 1.43 -2.29 -5.66
N LEU A 64 2.50 -2.66 -5.01
CA LEU A 64 2.71 -2.49 -3.57
C LEU A 64 3.97 -1.66 -3.34
N VAL A 65 4.07 -1.02 -2.18
CA VAL A 65 5.20 -0.17 -1.79
C VAL A 65 5.68 -0.58 -0.41
N LEU A 66 6.95 -0.96 -0.29
CA LEU A 66 7.55 -1.40 0.97
C LEU A 66 7.40 -0.33 2.07
N GLY A 67 6.99 -0.77 3.27
CA GLY A 67 6.79 0.09 4.43
C GLY A 67 5.54 0.97 4.38
N VAL A 68 4.79 0.97 3.26
CA VAL A 68 3.56 1.75 3.08
C VAL A 68 2.37 0.82 2.89
N LYS A 69 2.36 0.07 1.80
CA LYS A 69 1.36 -0.94 1.45
C LYS A 69 2.12 -2.15 0.90
N ASP A 70 2.51 -3.06 1.74
CA ASP A 70 3.39 -4.18 1.41
C ASP A 70 2.87 -5.54 1.86
N VAL A 71 1.60 -5.59 2.24
CA VAL A 71 0.91 -6.82 2.59
C VAL A 71 -0.26 -7.01 1.65
N LEU A 72 -0.18 -8.02 0.79
CA LEU A 72 -1.30 -8.46 -0.03
C LEU A 72 -2.24 -9.32 0.80
N VAL A 73 -3.52 -8.99 0.79
CA VAL A 73 -4.58 -9.80 1.40
C VAL A 73 -5.57 -10.20 0.32
N LEU A 74 -5.71 -11.50 0.12
CA LEU A 74 -6.73 -12.07 -0.76
C LEU A 74 -7.81 -12.73 0.07
N ARG A 75 -9.08 -12.44 -0.24
CA ARG A 75 -10.25 -13.05 0.40
C ARG A 75 -11.04 -13.84 -0.62
N ASN A 76 -11.20 -15.13 -0.37
CA ASN A 76 -12.05 -15.96 -1.22
C ASN A 76 -13.52 -15.86 -0.76
N ARG A 77 -14.32 -15.10 -1.49
CA ARG A 77 -15.79 -15.02 -1.31
C ARG A 77 -16.55 -15.95 -2.24
N ASP A 78 -15.82 -16.67 -3.13
CA ASP A 78 -16.44 -17.63 -4.04
C ASP A 78 -16.92 -18.87 -3.27
N ASP A 79 -17.79 -19.63 -3.88
CA ASP A 79 -18.35 -20.88 -3.31
C ASP A 79 -17.41 -22.08 -3.49
N VAL A 80 -16.31 -21.90 -4.24
CA VAL A 80 -15.32 -22.95 -4.53
C VAL A 80 -13.93 -22.55 -4.04
N PRO A 81 -13.05 -23.53 -3.80
CA PRO A 81 -11.65 -23.25 -3.51
C PRO A 81 -10.97 -22.51 -4.67
N GLN A 82 -10.07 -21.57 -4.33
CA GLN A 82 -9.27 -20.81 -5.28
C GLN A 82 -7.79 -21.01 -5.00
N ILE A 83 -6.97 -21.10 -6.04
CA ILE A 83 -5.52 -21.25 -5.92
C ILE A 83 -4.87 -19.88 -6.09
N PHE A 84 -3.96 -19.56 -5.17
CA PHE A 84 -3.06 -18.42 -5.31
C PHE A 84 -1.64 -18.86 -4.94
N GLY A 85 -0.74 -18.86 -5.92
CA GLY A 85 0.61 -19.40 -5.77
C GLY A 85 0.59 -20.85 -5.26
N PRO A 86 1.27 -21.15 -4.16
CA PRO A 86 1.27 -22.49 -3.56
C PRO A 86 0.08 -22.75 -2.63
N THR A 87 -0.82 -21.78 -2.44
CA THR A 87 -1.87 -21.84 -1.42
C THR A 87 -3.24 -22.12 -2.04
N LEU A 88 -3.96 -23.07 -1.47
CA LEU A 88 -5.37 -23.33 -1.74
C LEU A 88 -6.21 -22.60 -0.69
N MET A 89 -7.02 -21.64 -1.13
CA MET A 89 -7.94 -20.87 -0.28
C MET A 89 -9.33 -21.47 -0.38
N MET A 90 -9.84 -21.99 0.71
CA MET A 90 -11.22 -22.46 0.79
C MET A 90 -12.23 -21.30 0.77
N PRO A 91 -13.51 -21.53 0.42
CA PRO A 91 -14.56 -20.53 0.55
C PRO A 91 -14.56 -19.87 1.92
N GLY A 92 -14.61 -18.53 1.95
CA GLY A 92 -14.59 -17.73 3.16
C GLY A 92 -13.21 -17.49 3.78
N GLN A 93 -12.17 -18.15 3.29
CA GLN A 93 -10.80 -17.95 3.80
C GLN A 93 -10.14 -16.69 3.23
N SER A 94 -9.20 -16.17 4.01
CA SER A 94 -8.31 -15.08 3.61
C SER A 94 -6.86 -15.57 3.66
N PHE A 95 -6.09 -15.17 2.65
CA PHE A 95 -4.65 -15.41 2.58
C PHE A 95 -3.93 -14.07 2.70
N ARG A 96 -2.89 -14.03 3.51
CA ARG A 96 -2.11 -12.83 3.79
C ARG A 96 -0.65 -13.07 3.45
N LEU A 97 -0.10 -12.25 2.54
CA LEU A 97 1.26 -12.35 2.05
C LEU A 97 2.00 -11.03 2.28
N PRO A 98 2.88 -10.94 3.28
CA PRO A 98 3.76 -9.80 3.46
C PRO A 98 4.97 -9.89 2.51
N PHE A 99 5.35 -8.74 1.93
CA PHE A 99 6.55 -8.61 1.11
C PHE A 99 7.61 -7.84 1.88
N GLN A 100 8.87 -8.26 1.72
CA GLN A 100 10.03 -7.64 2.38
C GLN A 100 11.08 -7.14 1.38
N VAL A 101 10.96 -7.52 0.13
CA VAL A 101 11.92 -7.19 -0.92
C VAL A 101 11.18 -6.57 -2.10
N ALA A 102 11.71 -5.45 -2.61
CA ALA A 102 11.23 -4.84 -3.83
C ALA A 102 11.58 -5.72 -5.02
N SER A 103 10.57 -6.23 -5.72
CA SER A 103 10.72 -7.10 -6.88
C SER A 103 9.37 -7.27 -7.58
N THR A 104 9.39 -7.90 -8.74
CA THR A 104 8.19 -8.35 -9.42
C THR A 104 8.00 -9.85 -9.20
N TYR A 105 6.85 -10.22 -8.67
CA TYR A 105 6.47 -11.59 -8.37
C TYR A 105 5.33 -12.03 -9.27
N GLN A 106 5.36 -13.27 -9.71
CA GLN A 106 4.28 -13.88 -10.48
C GLN A 106 3.71 -15.07 -9.70
N PHE A 107 2.39 -15.10 -9.58
CA PHE A 107 1.66 -16.15 -8.88
C PHE A 107 0.63 -16.78 -9.82
N ALA A 108 0.52 -18.10 -9.78
CA ALA A 108 -0.63 -18.77 -10.35
C ALA A 108 -1.89 -18.33 -9.60
N CYS A 109 -2.97 -17.98 -10.31
CA CYS A 109 -4.22 -17.52 -9.70
C CYS A 109 -5.41 -17.98 -10.53
N THR A 110 -6.23 -18.87 -9.97
CA THR A 110 -7.41 -19.40 -10.68
C THR A 110 -8.54 -18.39 -10.85
N ALA A 111 -8.53 -17.31 -10.08
CA ALA A 111 -9.49 -16.21 -10.22
C ALA A 111 -9.23 -15.34 -11.45
N HIS A 112 -8.00 -15.32 -12.01
CA HIS A 112 -7.65 -14.60 -13.22
C HIS A 112 -7.97 -15.38 -14.49
N ALA A 113 -8.40 -14.69 -15.55
CA ALA A 113 -8.64 -15.31 -16.84
C ALA A 113 -7.35 -15.86 -17.47
N SER A 114 -6.22 -15.16 -17.26
CA SER A 114 -4.90 -15.59 -17.70
C SER A 114 -4.30 -16.72 -16.87
N GLY A 115 -4.90 -17.06 -15.72
CA GLY A 115 -4.36 -18.02 -14.77
C GLY A 115 -3.19 -17.50 -13.93
N GLN A 116 -2.80 -16.23 -14.10
CA GLN A 116 -1.65 -15.61 -13.43
C GLN A 116 -1.96 -14.21 -12.92
N MET A 117 -1.32 -13.84 -11.82
CA MET A 117 -1.35 -12.50 -11.23
C MET A 117 0.08 -12.02 -11.01
N THR A 118 0.35 -10.79 -11.41
CA THR A 118 1.64 -10.13 -11.15
C THR A 118 1.52 -9.20 -9.95
N VAL A 119 2.48 -9.26 -9.05
CA VAL A 119 2.61 -8.32 -7.93
C VAL A 119 3.94 -7.61 -8.04
N THR A 120 3.90 -6.31 -8.30
CA THR A 120 5.09 -5.47 -8.36
C THR A 120 5.25 -4.74 -7.03
N VAL A 121 6.31 -5.06 -6.32
CA VAL A 121 6.66 -4.43 -5.04
C VAL A 121 7.75 -3.41 -5.30
N GLU A 122 7.42 -2.14 -5.10
CA GLU A 122 8.33 -1.03 -5.27
C GLU A 122 9.06 -0.68 -3.96
N PRO A 123 10.27 -0.13 -4.00
CA PRO A 123 10.93 0.35 -2.80
C PRO A 123 10.12 1.47 -2.15
N GLY A 124 10.08 1.49 -0.83
CA GLY A 124 9.45 2.59 -0.08
C GLY A 124 10.23 3.89 -0.17
N PRO A 125 9.62 5.04 0.15
CA PRO A 125 10.28 6.33 0.11
C PRO A 125 11.46 6.35 1.09
N SER A 126 12.63 6.72 0.59
CA SER A 126 13.84 6.89 1.39
C SER A 126 13.69 8.02 2.41
N ALA A 127 14.52 8.01 3.46
CA ALA A 127 14.55 9.10 4.43
C ALA A 127 14.96 10.41 3.74
N GLY A 128 14.43 11.53 4.21
CA GLY A 128 14.68 12.84 3.63
C GLY A 128 13.54 13.36 2.76
N TRP A 129 13.88 13.95 1.62
CA TRP A 129 12.94 14.64 0.76
C TRP A 129 11.83 13.75 0.20
N GLU A 130 12.14 12.51 -0.17
CA GLU A 130 11.13 11.59 -0.72
C GLU A 130 10.03 11.29 0.31
N ARG A 131 10.41 11.07 1.56
CA ARG A 131 9.48 10.82 2.65
C ARG A 131 8.62 12.03 2.98
N LEU A 132 9.20 13.22 2.93
CA LEU A 132 8.48 14.46 3.08
C LEU A 132 7.47 14.66 1.94
N ALA A 133 7.90 14.48 0.70
CA ALA A 133 7.03 14.57 -0.47
C ALA A 133 5.91 13.52 -0.47
N TRP A 134 6.18 12.32 0.01
CA TRP A 134 5.16 11.27 0.16
C TRP A 134 4.10 11.70 1.19
N ARG A 135 4.50 12.23 2.34
CA ARG A 135 3.57 12.70 3.39
C ARG A 135 2.73 13.86 2.92
N THR A 136 3.29 14.82 2.22
CA THR A 136 2.52 15.95 1.69
C THR A 136 1.48 15.49 0.67
N ARG A 137 1.81 14.54 -0.22
CA ARG A 137 0.84 13.96 -1.16
C ARG A 137 -0.26 13.19 -0.44
N ALA A 138 0.09 12.38 0.57
CA ALA A 138 -0.86 11.61 1.36
C ALA A 138 -1.82 12.53 2.15
N PHE A 139 -1.36 13.72 2.56
CA PHE A 139 -2.16 14.71 3.27
C PHE A 139 -3.09 15.51 2.35
N MET A 140 -2.67 15.78 1.11
CA MET A 140 -3.44 16.60 0.14
C MET A 140 -4.55 15.81 -0.58
N GLY A 141 -4.70 14.54 -0.36
CA GLY A 141 -5.82 13.75 -0.88
C GLY A 141 -5.46 12.32 -1.24
N PRO A 142 -6.45 11.43 -1.33
CA PRO A 142 -6.25 10.09 -1.83
C PRO A 142 -6.05 10.16 -3.34
N GLY A 143 -4.84 10.48 -3.75
CA GLY A 143 -4.40 10.25 -5.11
C GLY A 143 -4.36 8.74 -5.32
N GLY A 144 -5.51 8.19 -5.75
CA GLY A 144 -5.59 6.79 -6.11
C GLY A 144 -4.52 6.46 -7.13
N THR A 145 -3.70 5.51 -6.81
CA THR A 145 -2.96 4.77 -7.81
C THR A 145 -3.97 3.91 -8.56
N THR A 146 -4.46 4.41 -9.68
CA THR A 146 -5.12 3.59 -10.68
C THR A 146 -4.09 2.72 -11.37
#